data_664884f32abc82a1bbba230596b9c9cc
#
_entry.id   664884f32abc82a1bbba230596b9c9cc
#
_cell.length_a   1.000
_cell.length_b   1.000
_cell.length_c   1.000
_cell.angle_alpha   90.00
_cell.angle_beta   90.00
_cell.angle_gamma   90.00
#
_symmetry.space_group_name_H-M   'P 1'
#
loop_
_entity.id
_entity.type
_entity.pdbx_description
1 polymer ?
#
loop_
_entity_poly.entity_id
_entity_poly.type
_entity_poly.pdbx_seq_one_letter_code
_entity_poly.pdbx_strand_id
1 'polypeptide(L)'
;MNQSIQDINAKAGAEQTNEKELICLNQTLLESVVNGDWLTYSNHCSVDLTCFEAETNGVLAEGLAFHRFYFDLPAAAASEPPTPIQVSMARPHIRWISPDSAVLSYTRLTQKMIAGAAVTASCCETRVWQRIDGTWKHVHVHRS
;
A
#
# COMPACT_ATOMS: atom_id res chain seq x y z
N MET A 1 23.47 34.76 -3.28
CA MET A 1 22.78 34.40 -2.03
C MET A 1 21.30 34.04 -2.20
N ASN A 2 20.56 34.70 -3.10
CA ASN A 2 19.13 34.38 -3.31
C ASN A 2 18.85 33.06 -4.04
N GLN A 3 19.75 32.59 -4.88
CA GLN A 3 19.57 31.37 -5.69
C GLN A 3 19.57 30.10 -4.84
N SER A 4 20.41 30.02 -3.80
CA SER A 4 20.49 28.85 -2.93
C SER A 4 19.25 28.64 -2.06
N ILE A 5 18.57 29.72 -1.63
CA ILE A 5 17.35 29.64 -0.82
C ILE A 5 16.16 29.21 -1.71
N GLN A 6 16.10 29.72 -2.93
CA GLN A 6 15.07 29.33 -3.91
C GLN A 6 15.22 27.85 -4.30
N ASP A 7 16.44 27.35 -4.48
CA ASP A 7 16.71 25.95 -4.79
C ASP A 7 16.33 25.02 -3.62
N ILE A 8 16.62 25.43 -2.39
CA ILE A 8 16.22 24.68 -1.19
C ILE A 8 14.70 24.62 -1.05
N ASN A 9 14.02 25.75 -1.27
CA ASN A 9 12.56 25.81 -1.18
C ASN A 9 11.88 25.02 -2.29
N ALA A 10 12.40 25.05 -3.52
CA ALA A 10 11.90 24.26 -4.63
C ALA A 10 12.10 22.76 -4.40
N LYS A 11 13.25 22.35 -3.85
CA LYS A 11 13.53 20.97 -3.48
C LYS A 11 12.62 20.47 -2.37
N ALA A 12 12.43 21.25 -1.32
CA ALA A 12 11.51 20.93 -0.23
C ALA A 12 10.06 20.81 -0.71
N GLY A 13 9.61 21.68 -1.61
CA GLY A 13 8.29 21.60 -2.23
C GLY A 13 8.11 20.36 -3.09
N ALA A 14 9.13 19.98 -3.87
CA ALA A 14 9.12 18.77 -4.68
C ALA A 14 9.11 17.51 -3.80
N GLU A 15 9.87 17.47 -2.72
CA GLU A 15 9.87 16.36 -1.76
C GLU A 15 8.50 16.18 -1.11
N GLN A 16 7.84 17.27 -0.67
CA GLN A 16 6.48 17.22 -0.10
C GLN A 16 5.44 16.72 -1.11
N THR A 17 5.55 17.11 -2.39
CA THR A 17 4.65 16.65 -3.45
C THR A 17 4.82 15.15 -3.70
N ASN A 18 6.07 14.66 -3.77
CA ASN A 18 6.38 13.25 -3.94
C ASN A 18 5.89 12.40 -2.74
N GLU A 19 6.02 12.93 -1.53
CA GLU A 19 5.53 12.26 -0.32
C GLU A 19 4.02 12.08 -0.33
N LYS A 20 3.27 13.14 -0.66
CA LYS A 20 1.81 13.08 -0.78
C LYS A 20 1.37 12.12 -1.88
N GLU A 21 2.05 12.13 -3.01
CA GLU A 21 1.79 11.21 -4.12
C GLU A 21 1.94 9.75 -3.67
N LEU A 22 3.03 9.43 -2.99
CA LEU A 22 3.32 8.08 -2.55
C LEU A 22 2.30 7.60 -1.49
N ILE A 23 1.93 8.44 -0.54
CA ILE A 23 0.88 8.14 0.44
C ILE A 23 -0.45 7.88 -0.26
N CYS A 24 -0.81 8.69 -1.25
CA CYS A 24 -2.03 8.52 -2.03
C CYS A 24 -2.02 7.19 -2.80
N LEU A 25 -0.91 6.85 -3.45
CA LEU A 25 -0.74 5.57 -4.15
C LEU A 25 -0.89 4.38 -3.21
N ASN A 26 -0.28 4.45 -2.04
CA ASN A 26 -0.38 3.38 -1.05
C ASN A 26 -1.80 3.24 -0.50
N GLN A 27 -2.50 4.34 -0.25
CA GLN A 27 -3.91 4.31 0.15
C GLN A 27 -4.78 3.66 -0.93
N THR A 28 -4.60 4.03 -2.18
CA THR A 28 -5.30 3.41 -3.32
C THR A 28 -5.02 1.91 -3.39
N LEU A 29 -3.77 1.50 -3.16
CA LEU A 29 -3.40 0.08 -3.12
C LEU A 29 -4.16 -0.66 -2.01
N LEU A 30 -4.22 -0.12 -0.80
CA LEU A 30 -4.94 -0.71 0.33
C LEU A 30 -6.44 -0.81 0.06
N GLU A 31 -7.03 0.22 -0.51
CA GLU A 31 -8.44 0.24 -0.88
C GLU A 31 -8.75 -0.82 -1.94
N SER A 32 -7.85 -1.03 -2.90
CA SER A 32 -8.02 -2.07 -3.92
C SER A 32 -8.09 -3.47 -3.31
N VAL A 33 -7.32 -3.72 -2.25
CA VAL A 33 -7.37 -5.00 -1.52
C VAL A 33 -8.72 -5.21 -0.84
N VAL A 34 -9.19 -4.24 -0.07
CA VAL A 34 -10.46 -4.38 0.68
C VAL A 34 -11.69 -4.39 -0.23
N ASN A 35 -11.58 -3.82 -1.44
CA ASN A 35 -12.64 -3.80 -2.43
C ASN A 35 -12.57 -4.98 -3.43
N GLY A 36 -11.53 -5.81 -3.34
CA GLY A 36 -11.35 -6.93 -4.27
C GLY A 36 -11.04 -6.48 -5.70
N ASP A 37 -10.46 -5.30 -5.87
CA ASP A 37 -10.14 -4.71 -7.17
C ASP A 37 -8.75 -5.14 -7.64
N TRP A 38 -8.68 -6.32 -8.26
CA TRP A 38 -7.44 -6.88 -8.77
C TRP A 38 -6.79 -6.01 -9.84
N LEU A 39 -7.57 -5.41 -10.72
CA LEU A 39 -7.03 -4.59 -11.80
C LEU A 39 -6.23 -3.40 -11.24
N THR A 40 -6.79 -2.66 -10.30
CA THR A 40 -6.10 -1.54 -9.65
C THR A 40 -4.88 -2.03 -8.88
N TYR A 41 -5.02 -3.12 -8.10
CA TYR A 41 -3.90 -3.69 -7.35
C TYR A 41 -2.74 -4.09 -8.26
N SER A 42 -3.01 -4.86 -9.30
CA SER A 42 -1.98 -5.37 -10.21
C SER A 42 -1.30 -4.25 -11.00
N ASN A 43 -2.02 -3.19 -11.34
CA ASN A 43 -1.45 -2.03 -12.03
C ASN A 43 -0.46 -1.25 -11.15
N HIS A 44 -0.63 -1.29 -9.83
CA HIS A 44 0.27 -0.61 -8.88
C HIS A 44 1.46 -1.47 -8.45
N CYS A 45 1.46 -2.76 -8.76
CA CYS A 45 2.49 -3.70 -8.33
C CYS A 45 3.42 -4.09 -9.48
N SER A 46 4.68 -4.34 -9.12
CA SER A 46 5.63 -4.99 -10.03
C SER A 46 5.27 -6.46 -10.19
N VAL A 47 5.55 -7.03 -11.37
CA VAL A 47 5.31 -8.46 -11.64
C VAL A 47 6.19 -9.37 -10.78
N ASP A 48 7.33 -8.87 -10.32
CA ASP A 48 8.28 -9.57 -9.46
C ASP A 48 8.14 -9.18 -7.98
N LEU A 49 6.99 -8.65 -7.58
CA LEU A 49 6.66 -8.31 -6.20
C LEU A 49 7.03 -9.44 -5.25
N THR A 50 7.65 -9.08 -4.13
CA THR A 50 7.95 -10.04 -3.06
C THR A 50 7.17 -9.70 -1.80
N CYS A 51 6.86 -10.71 -0.98
CA CYS A 51 6.17 -10.46 0.28
C CYS A 51 6.48 -11.48 1.37
N PHE A 52 6.40 -10.97 2.61
CA PHE A 52 6.16 -11.78 3.81
C PHE A 52 4.80 -11.40 4.38
N GLU A 53 3.93 -12.36 4.52
CA GLU A 53 2.61 -12.23 5.14
C GLU A 53 2.35 -13.46 6.01
N ALA A 54 1.29 -13.45 6.81
CA ALA A 54 0.95 -14.58 7.67
C ALA A 54 0.84 -15.89 6.89
N GLU A 55 0.29 -15.81 5.69
CA GLU A 55 0.03 -16.97 4.82
C GLU A 55 1.29 -17.54 4.15
N THR A 56 2.41 -16.82 4.18
CA THR A 56 3.67 -17.31 3.60
C THR A 56 4.44 -18.23 4.54
N ASN A 57 4.03 -18.33 5.81
CA ASN A 57 4.67 -19.20 6.82
C ASN A 57 6.19 -18.99 6.96
N GLY A 58 6.63 -17.73 6.91
CA GLY A 58 8.04 -17.37 7.05
C GLY A 58 8.88 -17.58 5.79
N VAL A 59 8.26 -17.95 4.67
CA VAL A 59 8.93 -18.08 3.38
C VAL A 59 8.65 -16.85 2.54
N LEU A 60 9.68 -16.31 1.88
CA LEU A 60 9.49 -15.20 0.95
C LEU A 60 8.68 -15.68 -0.26
N ALA A 61 7.50 -15.10 -0.43
CA ALA A 61 6.71 -15.32 -1.65
C ALA A 61 7.20 -14.39 -2.75
N GLU A 62 7.38 -14.93 -3.94
CA GLU A 62 7.86 -14.20 -5.10
C GLU A 62 6.79 -14.17 -6.19
N GLY A 63 6.63 -13.01 -6.79
CA GLY A 63 5.73 -12.80 -7.91
C GLY A 63 4.34 -12.28 -7.52
N LEU A 64 3.81 -11.44 -8.40
CA LEU A 64 2.49 -10.83 -8.21
C LEU A 64 1.36 -11.87 -8.20
N ALA A 65 1.53 -12.98 -8.91
CA ALA A 65 0.52 -14.04 -9.02
C ALA A 65 0.11 -14.64 -7.65
N PHE A 66 1.02 -14.65 -6.66
CA PHE A 66 0.69 -15.10 -5.31
C PHE A 66 -0.46 -14.27 -4.72
N HIS A 67 -0.46 -12.96 -4.92
CA HIS A 67 -1.47 -12.07 -4.36
C HIS A 67 -2.85 -12.23 -5.01
N ARG A 68 -2.92 -12.75 -6.23
CA ARG A 68 -4.19 -12.99 -6.90
C ARG A 68 -5.10 -13.95 -6.12
N PHE A 69 -4.51 -14.84 -5.35
CA PHE A 69 -5.25 -15.74 -4.47
C PHE A 69 -6.23 -14.99 -3.56
N TYR A 70 -5.84 -13.85 -3.00
CA TYR A 70 -6.70 -13.06 -2.11
C TYR A 70 -7.91 -12.46 -2.84
N PHE A 71 -7.78 -12.20 -4.13
CA PHE A 71 -8.82 -11.61 -4.97
C PHE A 71 -9.73 -12.66 -5.59
N ASP A 72 -9.26 -13.90 -5.69
CA ASP A 72 -10.00 -15.04 -6.27
C ASP A 72 -10.77 -15.83 -5.20
N LEU A 73 -10.66 -15.48 -3.91
CA LEU A 73 -11.45 -16.08 -2.86
C LEU A 73 -12.94 -15.83 -3.13
N PRO A 74 -13.81 -16.86 -3.01
CA PRO A 74 -15.25 -16.67 -3.23
C PRO A 74 -15.78 -15.60 -2.29
N ALA A 75 -16.49 -14.61 -2.85
CA ALA A 75 -17.25 -13.66 -2.05
C ALA A 75 -18.17 -14.46 -1.12
N ALA A 76 -18.16 -14.14 0.17
CA ALA A 76 -19.14 -14.68 1.11
C ALA A 76 -20.53 -14.52 0.49
N ALA A 77 -21.32 -15.61 0.53
CA ALA A 77 -22.58 -15.82 -0.19
C ALA A 77 -23.31 -14.53 -0.61
N ALA A 78 -23.61 -14.42 -1.89
CA ALA A 78 -24.15 -13.23 -2.58
C ALA A 78 -25.54 -12.74 -2.10
N SER A 79 -26.01 -13.13 -0.91
CA SER A 79 -27.31 -12.78 -0.35
C SER A 79 -27.30 -11.60 0.60
N GLU A 80 -26.12 -11.09 1.00
CA GLU A 80 -26.02 -9.92 1.87
C GLU A 80 -25.38 -8.73 1.16
N PRO A 81 -25.87 -7.50 1.40
CA PRO A 81 -25.22 -6.31 0.87
C PRO A 81 -23.76 -6.28 1.40
N PRO A 82 -22.77 -5.84 0.58
CA PRO A 82 -21.38 -5.78 0.99
C PRO A 82 -21.27 -4.92 2.26
N THR A 83 -20.63 -5.47 3.30
CA THR A 83 -20.35 -4.73 4.53
C THR A 83 -19.34 -3.63 4.23
N PRO A 84 -19.59 -2.36 4.58
CA PRO A 84 -18.63 -1.30 4.39
C PRO A 84 -17.34 -1.62 5.13
N ILE A 85 -16.21 -1.54 4.41
CA ILE A 85 -14.86 -1.72 4.96
C ILE A 85 -14.10 -0.43 4.71
N GLN A 86 -13.51 0.11 5.76
CA GLN A 86 -12.65 1.28 5.66
C GLN A 86 -11.23 0.90 6.08
N VAL A 87 -10.27 1.26 5.25
CA VAL A 87 -8.84 1.05 5.53
C VAL A 87 -8.13 2.38 5.60
N SER A 88 -7.24 2.52 6.57
CA SER A 88 -6.44 3.73 6.75
C SER A 88 -5.05 3.40 7.24
N MET A 89 -4.13 4.35 7.07
CA MET A 89 -2.77 4.27 7.55
C MET A 89 -2.59 5.19 8.77
N ALA A 90 -2.24 4.61 9.91
CA ALA A 90 -1.90 5.37 11.10
C ALA A 90 -0.41 5.65 11.12
N ARG A 91 -0.05 6.92 11.28
CA ARG A 91 1.33 7.42 11.41
C ARG A 91 2.25 6.93 10.28
N PRO A 92 1.93 7.15 9.01
CA PRO A 92 2.78 6.75 7.91
C PRO A 92 4.13 7.49 7.97
N HIS A 93 5.20 6.74 7.76
CA HIS A 93 6.56 7.24 7.69
C HIS A 93 7.19 6.81 6.37
N ILE A 94 7.73 7.76 5.64
CA ILE A 94 8.45 7.53 4.39
C ILE A 94 9.94 7.73 4.62
N ARG A 95 10.73 6.72 4.26
CA ARG A 95 12.18 6.83 4.14
C ARG A 95 12.56 6.78 2.68
N TRP A 96 13.05 7.88 2.18
CA TRP A 96 13.60 7.96 0.82
C TRP A 96 14.98 7.30 0.79
N ILE A 97 15.13 6.31 -0.11
CA ILE A 97 16.43 5.67 -0.38
C ILE A 97 17.13 6.38 -1.53
N SER A 98 16.34 6.80 -2.51
CA SER A 98 16.76 7.62 -3.66
C SER A 98 15.57 8.46 -4.11
N PRO A 99 15.69 9.35 -5.10
CA PRO A 99 14.53 10.03 -5.69
C PRO A 99 13.49 9.07 -6.28
N ASP A 100 13.90 7.82 -6.60
CA ASP A 100 13.07 6.83 -7.29
C ASP A 100 12.76 5.60 -6.43
N SER A 101 13.07 5.62 -5.14
CA SER A 101 12.79 4.50 -4.24
C SER A 101 12.53 4.95 -2.81
N ALA A 102 11.54 4.34 -2.17
CA ALA A 102 11.15 4.69 -0.82
C ALA A 102 10.64 3.48 -0.04
N VAL A 103 10.81 3.52 1.27
CA VAL A 103 10.24 2.57 2.22
C VAL A 103 9.15 3.29 3.00
N LEU A 104 7.93 2.76 2.97
CA LEU A 104 6.77 3.29 3.66
C LEU A 104 6.36 2.32 4.77
N SER A 105 6.36 2.81 6.01
CA SER A 105 5.98 2.03 7.19
C SER A 105 4.83 2.71 7.92
N TYR A 106 3.85 1.93 8.36
CA TYR A 106 2.66 2.42 9.06
C TYR A 106 1.96 1.29 9.79
N THR A 107 1.02 1.64 10.65
CA THR A 107 0.03 0.70 11.16
C THR A 107 -1.21 0.77 10.27
N ARG A 108 -1.58 -0.35 9.65
CA ARG A 108 -2.84 -0.44 8.90
C ARG A 108 -3.99 -0.65 9.86
N LEU A 109 -5.01 0.18 9.75
CA LEU A 109 -6.28 0.02 10.45
C LEU A 109 -7.35 -0.38 9.45
N THR A 110 -8.05 -1.47 9.73
CA THR A 110 -9.18 -1.93 8.95
C THR A 110 -10.42 -1.92 9.83
N GLN A 111 -11.40 -1.14 9.45
CA GLN A 111 -12.64 -0.98 10.20
C GLN A 111 -13.81 -1.55 9.40
N LYS A 112 -14.62 -2.37 10.06
CA LYS A 112 -15.81 -2.99 9.45
C LYS A 112 -16.88 -3.23 10.51
N MET A 113 -18.12 -3.41 10.02
CA MET A 113 -19.22 -3.82 10.88
C MET A 113 -19.31 -5.34 10.94
N ILE A 114 -19.33 -5.91 12.14
CA ILE A 114 -19.55 -7.33 12.39
C ILE A 114 -20.69 -7.46 13.37
N ALA A 115 -21.77 -8.15 12.98
CA ALA A 115 -22.95 -8.36 13.83
C ALA A 115 -23.50 -7.06 14.45
N GLY A 116 -23.54 -5.97 13.70
CA GLY A 116 -24.04 -4.67 14.13
C GLY A 116 -23.05 -3.85 14.97
N ALA A 117 -21.83 -4.33 15.21
CA ALA A 117 -20.81 -3.63 15.97
C ALA A 117 -19.61 -3.23 15.08
N ALA A 118 -19.07 -2.02 15.32
CA ALA A 118 -17.86 -1.59 14.66
C ALA A 118 -16.65 -2.33 15.23
N VAL A 119 -15.85 -2.94 14.35
CA VAL A 119 -14.63 -3.68 14.73
C VAL A 119 -13.45 -3.08 13.99
N THR A 120 -12.35 -2.83 14.72
CA THR A 120 -11.10 -2.35 14.16
C THR A 120 -10.03 -3.43 14.33
N ALA A 121 -9.45 -3.85 13.22
CA ALA A 121 -8.25 -4.69 13.19
C ALA A 121 -7.03 -3.84 12.86
N SER A 122 -5.88 -4.17 13.42
CA SER A 122 -4.62 -3.49 13.12
C SER A 122 -3.52 -4.49 12.80
N CYS A 123 -2.62 -4.08 11.92
CA CYS A 123 -1.39 -4.81 11.65
C CYS A 123 -0.29 -3.83 11.24
N CYS A 124 0.97 -4.26 11.38
CA CYS A 124 2.11 -3.47 10.94
C CYS A 124 2.46 -3.84 9.50
N GLU A 125 2.68 -2.85 8.67
CA GLU A 125 3.11 -3.03 7.29
C GLU A 125 4.32 -2.18 6.97
N THR A 126 5.25 -2.77 6.23
CA THR A 126 6.34 -2.06 5.58
C THR A 126 6.29 -2.38 4.09
N ARG A 127 6.17 -1.35 3.27
CA ARG A 127 6.10 -1.47 1.81
C ARG A 127 7.24 -0.73 1.15
N VAL A 128 7.76 -1.31 0.10
CA VAL A 128 8.80 -0.69 -0.72
C VAL A 128 8.20 -0.29 -2.06
N TRP A 129 8.41 0.96 -2.42
CA TRP A 129 7.99 1.54 -3.69
C TRP A 129 9.21 1.94 -4.51
N GLN A 130 9.16 1.68 -5.80
CA GLN A 130 10.22 2.02 -6.73
C GLN A 130 9.63 2.61 -8.00
N ARG A 131 10.23 3.70 -8.49
CA ARG A 131 9.87 4.24 -9.80
C ARG A 131 10.59 3.45 -10.87
N ILE A 132 9.84 2.77 -11.73
CA ILE A 132 10.33 1.93 -12.82
C ILE A 132 9.77 2.51 -14.11
N ASP A 133 10.64 2.90 -15.05
CA ASP A 133 10.25 3.52 -16.31
C ASP A 133 9.30 4.73 -16.11
N GLY A 134 9.60 5.55 -15.11
CA GLY A 134 8.83 6.76 -14.78
C GLY A 134 7.55 6.54 -13.99
N THR A 135 7.21 5.30 -13.63
CA THR A 135 5.99 4.95 -12.91
C THR A 135 6.29 4.31 -11.57
N TRP A 136 5.63 4.77 -10.51
CA TRP A 136 5.75 4.16 -9.19
C TRP A 136 5.13 2.76 -9.18
N LYS A 137 5.91 1.78 -8.71
CA LYS A 137 5.48 0.39 -8.52
C LYS A 137 5.77 -0.09 -7.12
N HIS A 138 4.82 -0.79 -6.54
CA HIS A 138 4.97 -1.49 -5.28
C HIS A 138 5.77 -2.78 -5.53
N VAL A 139 6.91 -2.95 -4.84
CA VAL A 139 7.87 -4.03 -5.12
C VAL A 139 8.07 -5.00 -3.96
N HIS A 140 7.70 -4.62 -2.74
CA HIS A 140 7.81 -5.51 -1.58
C HIS A 140 6.84 -5.10 -0.48
N VAL A 141 6.33 -6.08 0.24
CA VAL A 141 5.58 -5.87 1.47
C VAL A 141 5.95 -6.90 2.53
N HIS A 142 6.09 -6.42 3.76
CA HIS A 142 6.12 -7.25 4.96
C HIS A 142 4.98 -6.83 5.88
N ARG A 143 4.09 -7.75 6.16
CA ARG A 143 2.94 -7.54 7.04
C ARG A 143 3.00 -8.50 8.22
N SER A 144 2.81 -7.98 9.40
CA SER A 144 2.76 -8.76 10.65
C SER A 144 1.60 -8.34 11.56
#